data_6fe1765df0cb4f6da2ae0ea849f270f1
#
_entry.id   6fe1765df0cb4f6da2ae0ea849f270f1
#
_cell.length_a   1.000
_cell.length_b   1.000
_cell.length_c   1.000
_cell.angle_alpha   90.00
_cell.angle_beta   90.00
_cell.angle_gamma   90.00
#
_symmetry.space_group_name_H-M   'P 1'
#
loop_
_entity.id
_entity.type
_entity.pdbx_description
1 polymer ?
#
loop_
_entity_poly.entity_id
_entity_poly.type
_entity_poly.pdbx_seq_one_letter_code
_entity_poly.pdbx_strand_id
1 'polypeptide(L)'
;MSKKLKFSLNGQEFQLPLNSYREQTWGGNLEKYIHMSAKNCATVIKQFVKKNYPELKVWAGSDVYSGGSSVRVEVCNQDGSEVDYETFKEISKWKHILQGGSFNGMEDIYEYREDTLCTDKGMELKYFPSYIFIDNKPKWGSVEYWLNQYQEYKDNINNPNYSKQREIMNEKYNGSFLEMNKTYMTKKEYERCSLVLS
;
A
#
# COMPACT_ATOMS: atom_id res chain seq x y z
N MET A 1 10.36 -28.15 2.24
CA MET A 1 9.39 -27.17 1.67
C MET A 1 8.28 -26.92 2.70
N SER A 2 8.05 -25.69 3.09
CA SER A 2 6.96 -25.33 4.01
C SER A 2 5.62 -25.61 3.33
N LYS A 3 4.76 -26.40 3.97
CA LYS A 3 3.40 -26.66 3.48
C LYS A 3 2.62 -25.35 3.46
N LYS A 4 1.92 -25.07 2.34
CA LYS A 4 1.10 -23.88 2.16
C LYS A 4 -0.37 -24.24 2.13
N LEU A 5 -1.18 -23.42 2.75
CA LEU A 5 -2.63 -23.43 2.62
C LEU A 5 -3.01 -22.79 1.28
N LYS A 6 -3.75 -23.49 0.43
CA LYS A 6 -4.30 -22.96 -0.82
C LYS A 6 -5.80 -22.75 -0.67
N PHE A 7 -6.30 -21.62 -1.11
CA PHE A 7 -7.73 -21.31 -1.13
C PHE A 7 -8.06 -20.35 -2.28
N SER A 8 -9.32 -20.24 -2.62
CA SER A 8 -9.81 -19.26 -3.59
C SER A 8 -10.79 -18.29 -2.95
N LEU A 9 -10.73 -17.04 -3.38
CA LEU A 9 -11.60 -15.95 -2.94
C LEU A 9 -11.91 -15.05 -4.13
N ASN A 10 -13.20 -14.85 -4.41
CA ASN A 10 -13.68 -14.09 -5.56
C ASN A 10 -13.07 -14.59 -6.89
N GLY A 11 -13.00 -15.91 -7.08
CA GLY A 11 -12.43 -16.54 -8.28
C GLY A 11 -10.91 -16.47 -8.40
N GLN A 12 -10.21 -15.93 -7.39
CA GLN A 12 -8.75 -15.80 -7.38
C GLN A 12 -8.11 -16.81 -6.43
N GLU A 13 -7.04 -17.47 -6.86
CA GLU A 13 -6.30 -18.44 -6.03
C GLU A 13 -5.20 -17.76 -5.23
N PHE A 14 -5.13 -18.09 -3.95
CA PHE A 14 -4.15 -17.57 -2.99
C PHE A 14 -3.45 -18.68 -2.23
N GLN A 15 -2.27 -18.35 -1.69
CA GLN A 15 -1.48 -19.24 -0.85
C GLN A 15 -1.01 -18.49 0.41
N LEU A 16 -1.30 -19.08 1.57
CA LEU A 16 -0.83 -18.59 2.87
C LEU A 16 0.00 -19.67 3.57
N PRO A 17 0.76 -19.33 4.62
CA PRO A 17 1.35 -20.32 5.49
C PRO A 17 0.29 -21.26 6.06
N LEU A 18 0.61 -22.54 6.23
CA LEU A 18 -0.37 -23.53 6.73
C LEU A 18 -0.93 -23.16 8.10
N ASN A 19 -0.14 -22.51 8.95
CA ASN A 19 -0.59 -22.02 10.26
C ASN A 19 -1.61 -20.87 10.20
N SER A 20 -2.00 -20.40 9.00
CA SER A 20 -3.15 -19.49 8.83
C SER A 20 -4.48 -20.25 8.95
N TYR A 21 -4.52 -21.55 8.70
CA TYR A 21 -5.67 -22.38 9.00
C TYR A 21 -5.77 -22.62 10.51
N ARG A 22 -6.95 -22.46 11.06
CA ARG A 22 -7.23 -22.61 12.49
C ARG A 22 -8.43 -23.52 12.70
N GLU A 23 -8.34 -24.33 13.73
CA GLU A 23 -9.44 -25.06 14.32
C GLU A 23 -9.55 -24.65 15.78
N GLN A 24 -10.73 -24.25 16.21
CA GLN A 24 -10.99 -23.80 17.57
C GLN A 24 -12.33 -24.37 18.04
N THR A 25 -12.36 -24.93 19.24
CA THR A 25 -13.60 -25.36 19.86
C THR A 25 -14.13 -24.27 20.78
N TRP A 26 -15.33 -23.80 20.50
CA TRP A 26 -16.01 -22.80 21.29
C TRP A 26 -17.41 -23.29 21.65
N GLY A 27 -17.79 -23.31 22.96
CA GLY A 27 -19.09 -23.79 23.39
C GLY A 27 -19.47 -25.20 22.94
N GLY A 28 -18.47 -26.10 22.73
CA GLY A 28 -18.66 -27.44 22.23
C GLY A 28 -18.69 -27.58 20.69
N ASN A 29 -18.71 -26.48 19.94
CA ASN A 29 -18.70 -26.48 18.48
C ASN A 29 -17.27 -26.29 17.95
N LEU A 30 -16.88 -27.12 16.97
CA LEU A 30 -15.62 -27.01 16.27
C LEU A 30 -15.75 -26.01 15.12
N GLU A 31 -15.08 -24.86 15.24
CA GLU A 31 -14.98 -23.88 14.18
C GLU A 31 -13.69 -24.08 13.37
N LYS A 32 -13.80 -23.99 12.05
CA LYS A 32 -12.70 -24.06 11.10
C LYS A 32 -12.68 -22.80 10.27
N TYR A 33 -11.56 -22.08 10.29
CA TYR A 33 -11.45 -20.80 9.59
C TYR A 33 -10.02 -20.51 9.13
N ILE A 34 -9.88 -19.56 8.24
CA ILE A 34 -8.59 -18.98 7.86
C ILE A 34 -8.41 -17.66 8.63
N HIS A 35 -7.35 -17.59 9.43
CA HIS A 35 -7.00 -16.38 10.16
C HIS A 35 -6.37 -15.34 9.23
N MET A 36 -7.07 -14.22 9.02
CA MET A 36 -6.70 -13.13 8.12
C MET A 36 -5.97 -12.01 8.85
N SER A 37 -4.85 -12.37 9.51
CA SER A 37 -3.98 -11.34 10.11
C SER A 37 -3.54 -10.28 9.09
N ALA A 38 -3.10 -9.11 9.57
CA ALA A 38 -2.59 -8.05 8.69
C ALA A 38 -1.51 -8.56 7.71
N LYS A 39 -0.61 -9.43 8.18
CA LYS A 39 0.40 -10.08 7.32
C LYS A 39 -0.21 -10.95 6.23
N ASN A 40 -1.27 -11.70 6.55
CA ASN A 40 -1.96 -12.55 5.59
C ASN A 40 -2.72 -11.71 4.56
N CYS A 41 -3.41 -10.65 4.98
CA CYS A 41 -4.08 -9.71 4.07
C CYS A 41 -3.07 -9.02 3.14
N ALA A 42 -1.95 -8.52 3.66
CA ALA A 42 -0.86 -7.96 2.85
C ALA A 42 -0.35 -8.98 1.81
N THR A 43 -0.22 -10.24 2.19
CA THR A 43 0.22 -11.32 1.29
C THR A 43 -0.81 -11.60 0.20
N VAL A 44 -2.10 -11.64 0.52
CA VAL A 44 -3.20 -11.86 -0.45
C VAL A 44 -3.23 -10.73 -1.48
N ILE A 45 -3.23 -9.46 -1.04
CA ILE A 45 -3.24 -8.32 -1.96
C ILE A 45 -2.00 -8.32 -2.86
N LYS A 46 -0.82 -8.58 -2.29
CA LYS A 46 0.43 -8.69 -3.08
C LYS A 46 0.39 -9.81 -4.11
N GLN A 47 -0.19 -10.98 -3.78
CA GLN A 47 -0.36 -12.08 -4.74
C GLN A 47 -1.34 -11.71 -5.84
N PHE A 48 -2.46 -11.05 -5.50
CA PHE A 48 -3.42 -10.56 -6.47
C PHE A 48 -2.76 -9.63 -7.49
N VAL A 49 -2.05 -8.59 -7.03
CA VAL A 49 -1.36 -7.64 -7.92
C VAL A 49 -0.35 -8.36 -8.80
N LYS A 50 0.52 -9.20 -8.23
CA LYS A 50 1.56 -9.91 -8.99
C LYS A 50 1.01 -10.88 -10.03
N LYS A 51 -0.17 -11.47 -9.80
CA LYS A 51 -0.78 -12.43 -10.71
C LYS A 51 -1.51 -11.73 -11.86
N ASN A 52 -2.27 -10.68 -11.56
CA ASN A 52 -3.14 -10.02 -12.53
C ASN A 52 -2.45 -8.83 -13.23
N TYR A 53 -1.44 -8.23 -12.61
CA TYR A 53 -0.69 -7.07 -13.09
C TYR A 53 0.82 -7.29 -12.90
N PRO A 54 1.42 -8.29 -13.60
CA PRO A 54 2.82 -8.65 -13.44
C PRO A 54 3.80 -7.52 -13.83
N GLU A 55 3.33 -6.57 -14.62
CA GLU A 55 4.03 -5.34 -15.03
C GLU A 55 4.15 -4.31 -13.90
N LEU A 56 3.36 -4.43 -12.83
CA LEU A 56 3.42 -3.48 -11.73
C LEU A 56 4.45 -3.89 -10.67
N LYS A 57 5.01 -2.88 -10.02
CA LYS A 57 5.73 -3.04 -8.76
C LYS A 57 4.74 -2.96 -7.62
N VAL A 58 4.84 -3.88 -6.67
CA VAL A 58 4.02 -3.89 -5.47
C VAL A 58 4.88 -4.12 -4.24
N TRP A 59 4.76 -3.24 -3.28
CA TRP A 59 5.23 -3.42 -1.93
C TRP A 59 4.03 -3.59 -0.98
N ALA A 60 4.14 -4.46 0.01
CA ALA A 60 3.11 -4.65 1.01
C ALA A 60 3.74 -4.93 2.38
N GLY A 61 3.34 -4.16 3.36
CA GLY A 61 3.75 -4.27 4.76
C GLY A 61 2.57 -4.39 5.69
N SER A 62 2.84 -4.79 6.93
CA SER A 62 1.81 -4.92 7.96
C SER A 62 2.38 -4.54 9.32
N ASP A 63 1.60 -3.83 10.12
CA ASP A 63 1.91 -3.44 11.48
C ASP A 63 0.84 -3.93 12.44
N VAL A 64 1.29 -4.27 13.67
CA VAL A 64 0.42 -4.64 14.79
C VAL A 64 0.77 -3.74 15.97
N TYR A 65 -0.23 -3.08 16.53
CA TYR A 65 -0.09 -2.14 17.62
C TYR A 65 -1.16 -2.39 18.69
N SER A 66 -1.04 -1.71 19.82
CA SER A 66 -2.05 -1.83 20.88
C SER A 66 -3.42 -1.35 20.36
N GLY A 67 -4.41 -2.23 20.36
CA GLY A 67 -5.77 -1.95 19.91
C GLY A 67 -6.04 -2.18 18.42
N GLY A 68 -5.07 -2.66 17.62
CA GLY A 68 -5.36 -2.95 16.21
C GLY A 68 -4.19 -3.41 15.37
N SER A 69 -4.44 -3.48 14.09
CA SER A 69 -3.44 -3.77 13.08
C SER A 69 -3.75 -3.09 11.77
N SER A 70 -2.71 -2.82 10.98
CA SER A 70 -2.86 -2.19 9.67
C SER A 70 -2.04 -2.88 8.59
N VAL A 71 -2.48 -2.70 7.36
CA VAL A 71 -1.77 -3.08 6.14
C VAL A 71 -1.53 -1.84 5.30
N ARG A 72 -0.33 -1.69 4.79
CA ARG A 72 -0.03 -0.69 3.76
C ARG A 72 0.46 -1.39 2.50
N VAL A 73 -0.15 -1.07 1.38
CA VAL A 73 0.22 -1.55 0.05
C VAL A 73 0.52 -0.34 -0.83
N GLU A 74 1.64 -0.37 -1.50
CA GLU A 74 2.02 0.64 -2.48
C GLU A 74 2.18 -0.03 -3.83
N VAL A 75 1.59 0.57 -4.87
CA VAL A 75 1.69 0.10 -6.25
C VAL A 75 2.18 1.22 -7.15
N CYS A 76 3.00 0.88 -8.13
CA CYS A 76 3.45 1.79 -9.18
C CYS A 76 3.87 0.99 -10.43
N ASN A 77 4.01 1.68 -11.55
CA ASN A 77 4.60 1.13 -12.78
C ASN A 77 6.08 0.77 -12.62
N GLN A 78 6.67 0.03 -13.57
CA GLN A 78 8.08 -0.37 -13.51
C GLN A 78 9.05 0.81 -13.53
N ASP A 79 8.69 1.91 -14.16
CA ASP A 79 9.46 3.17 -14.18
C ASP A 79 9.25 4.02 -12.91
N GLY A 80 8.31 3.64 -12.07
CA GLY A 80 7.96 4.32 -10.82
C GLY A 80 6.83 5.35 -10.97
N SER A 81 6.24 5.48 -12.15
CA SER A 81 5.05 6.33 -12.35
C SER A 81 3.81 5.74 -11.70
N GLU A 82 2.78 6.56 -11.54
CA GLU A 82 1.48 6.13 -11.04
C GLU A 82 0.81 5.12 -11.99
N VAL A 83 0.06 4.20 -11.40
CA VAL A 83 -0.79 3.26 -12.14
C VAL A 83 -2.03 3.99 -12.64
N ASP A 84 -2.53 3.63 -13.81
CA ASP A 84 -3.77 4.19 -14.33
C ASP A 84 -4.96 3.99 -13.37
N TYR A 85 -5.93 4.89 -13.46
CA TYR A 85 -7.06 4.96 -12.53
C TYR A 85 -7.88 3.65 -12.48
N GLU A 86 -8.17 3.03 -13.62
CA GLU A 86 -9.04 1.85 -13.66
C GLU A 86 -8.33 0.63 -13.05
N THR A 87 -7.06 0.41 -13.37
CA THR A 87 -6.24 -0.63 -12.74
C THR A 87 -6.10 -0.41 -11.23
N PHE A 88 -5.82 0.83 -10.81
CA PHE A 88 -5.72 1.15 -9.39
C PHE A 88 -7.04 0.93 -8.64
N LYS A 89 -8.16 1.29 -9.24
CA LYS A 89 -9.51 1.07 -8.70
C LYS A 89 -9.80 -0.42 -8.47
N GLU A 90 -9.40 -1.30 -9.40
CA GLU A 90 -9.56 -2.75 -9.24
C GLU A 90 -8.71 -3.28 -8.07
N ILE A 91 -7.47 -2.81 -7.95
CA ILE A 91 -6.60 -3.19 -6.81
C ILE A 91 -7.19 -2.68 -5.49
N SER A 92 -7.71 -1.46 -5.48
CA SER A 92 -8.28 -0.82 -4.28
C SER A 92 -9.53 -1.50 -3.73
N LYS A 93 -10.26 -2.27 -4.52
CA LYS A 93 -11.40 -3.09 -4.06
C LYS A 93 -11.00 -4.07 -2.95
N TRP A 94 -9.76 -4.54 -2.96
CA TRP A 94 -9.25 -5.47 -1.95
C TRP A 94 -9.16 -4.86 -0.54
N LYS A 95 -9.11 -3.53 -0.41
CA LYS A 95 -9.27 -2.84 0.85
C LYS A 95 -10.63 -3.19 1.47
N HIS A 96 -11.72 -3.00 0.75
CA HIS A 96 -13.07 -3.24 1.24
C HIS A 96 -13.36 -4.73 1.48
N ILE A 97 -12.75 -5.61 0.69
CA ILE A 97 -12.90 -7.06 0.86
C ILE A 97 -12.23 -7.54 2.14
N LEU A 98 -11.05 -7.05 2.46
CA LEU A 98 -10.19 -7.60 3.53
C LEU A 98 -10.08 -6.73 4.78
N GLN A 99 -10.70 -5.54 4.84
CA GLN A 99 -10.68 -4.70 6.03
C GLN A 99 -11.76 -5.14 7.03
N GLY A 100 -11.41 -5.17 8.32
CA GLY A 100 -12.28 -5.67 9.38
C GLY A 100 -13.43 -4.74 9.79
N GLY A 101 -13.46 -3.51 9.28
CA GLY A 101 -14.47 -2.51 9.60
C GLY A 101 -14.08 -1.12 9.13
N SER A 102 -14.77 -0.10 9.63
CA SER A 102 -14.50 1.30 9.33
C SER A 102 -14.58 2.17 10.58
N PHE A 103 -13.84 3.27 10.60
CA PHE A 103 -13.95 4.25 11.68
C PHE A 103 -15.08 5.24 11.38
N ASN A 104 -16.05 5.33 12.30
CA ASN A 104 -17.11 6.31 12.26
C ASN A 104 -16.65 7.57 13.03
N GLY A 105 -16.19 8.57 12.32
CA GLY A 105 -15.66 9.80 12.91
C GLY A 105 -16.73 10.70 13.56
N MET A 106 -18.02 10.47 13.32
CA MET A 106 -19.10 11.23 13.97
C MET A 106 -19.38 10.71 15.39
N GLU A 107 -19.22 9.42 15.60
CA GLU A 107 -19.47 8.77 16.89
C GLU A 107 -18.18 8.38 17.62
N ASP A 108 -17.01 8.61 17.00
CA ASP A 108 -15.68 8.27 17.51
C ASP A 108 -15.53 6.77 17.86
N ILE A 109 -16.19 5.92 17.08
CA ILE A 109 -16.17 4.46 17.27
C ILE A 109 -15.67 3.74 16.01
N TYR A 110 -15.13 2.54 16.20
CA TYR A 110 -14.79 1.63 15.12
C TYR A 110 -15.92 0.63 14.92
N GLU A 111 -16.57 0.69 13.75
CA GLU A 111 -17.64 -0.22 13.35
C GLU A 111 -17.03 -1.45 12.68
N TYR A 112 -17.19 -2.61 13.30
CA TYR A 112 -16.75 -3.87 12.73
C TYR A 112 -17.67 -4.30 11.59
N ARG A 113 -17.11 -5.02 10.61
CA ARG A 113 -17.92 -5.61 9.55
C ARG A 113 -18.89 -6.63 10.12
N GLU A 114 -20.14 -6.61 9.65
CA GLU A 114 -21.18 -7.55 10.05
C GLU A 114 -21.26 -8.77 9.14
N ASP A 115 -20.79 -8.65 7.90
CA ASP A 115 -20.84 -9.71 6.91
C ASP A 115 -19.76 -10.78 7.14
N THR A 116 -20.12 -12.01 6.90
CA THR A 116 -19.20 -13.15 6.94
C THR A 116 -18.55 -13.32 5.58
N LEU A 117 -17.24 -13.16 5.51
CA LEU A 117 -16.47 -13.43 4.29
C LEU A 117 -16.04 -14.90 4.27
N CYS A 118 -16.40 -15.59 3.20
CA CYS A 118 -15.99 -16.98 2.97
C CYS A 118 -15.15 -17.13 1.70
N THR A 119 -14.32 -18.16 1.69
CA THR A 119 -13.67 -18.65 0.45
C THR A 119 -14.72 -19.14 -0.54
N ASP A 120 -14.36 -19.30 -1.81
CA ASP A 120 -15.26 -19.87 -2.84
C ASP A 120 -15.75 -21.29 -2.51
N LYS A 121 -15.07 -21.99 -1.58
CA LYS A 121 -15.47 -23.32 -1.05
C LYS A 121 -16.19 -23.27 0.30
N GLY A 122 -16.60 -22.07 0.74
CA GLY A 122 -17.41 -21.89 1.94
C GLY A 122 -16.62 -21.90 3.27
N MET A 123 -15.27 -21.91 3.25
CA MET A 123 -14.49 -21.77 4.49
C MET A 123 -14.48 -20.33 4.93
N GLU A 124 -14.79 -20.07 6.20
CA GLU A 124 -14.86 -18.74 6.78
C GLU A 124 -13.47 -18.10 6.91
N LEU A 125 -13.42 -16.79 6.70
CA LEU A 125 -12.25 -15.94 6.90
C LEU A 125 -12.51 -15.05 8.13
N LYS A 126 -11.62 -15.05 9.12
CA LYS A 126 -11.77 -14.30 10.38
C LYS A 126 -10.54 -13.48 10.75
N TYR A 127 -10.74 -12.49 11.63
CA TYR A 127 -9.67 -11.68 12.25
C TYR A 127 -8.90 -10.80 11.26
N PHE A 128 -9.67 -9.95 10.57
CA PHE A 128 -9.14 -9.00 9.60
C PHE A 128 -8.42 -7.81 10.28
N PRO A 129 -7.47 -7.16 9.60
CA PRO A 129 -6.85 -5.92 10.10
C PRO A 129 -7.89 -4.79 10.22
N SER A 130 -7.66 -3.90 11.18
CA SER A 130 -8.52 -2.73 11.38
C SER A 130 -8.47 -1.78 10.18
N TYR A 131 -7.28 -1.60 9.59
CA TYR A 131 -7.08 -0.66 8.49
C TYR A 131 -6.27 -1.28 7.36
N ILE A 132 -6.67 -0.99 6.13
CA ILE A 132 -5.91 -1.29 4.92
C ILE A 132 -5.77 0.00 4.10
N PHE A 133 -4.54 0.38 3.84
CA PHE A 133 -4.19 1.51 2.99
C PHE A 133 -3.59 0.96 1.70
N ILE A 134 -4.13 1.39 0.56
CA ILE A 134 -3.60 1.06 -0.76
C ILE A 134 -3.32 2.38 -1.45
N ASP A 135 -2.06 2.64 -1.73
CA ASP A 135 -1.56 3.89 -2.25
C ASP A 135 -1.07 3.71 -3.70
N ASN A 136 -1.58 4.56 -4.59
CA ASN A 136 -1.05 4.75 -5.94
C ASN A 136 -0.07 5.91 -5.87
N LYS A 137 1.19 5.61 -5.67
CA LYS A 137 2.23 6.65 -5.54
C LYS A 137 3.45 6.28 -6.37
N PRO A 138 4.09 7.29 -6.99
CA PRO A 138 5.40 7.09 -7.56
C PRO A 138 6.33 6.56 -6.47
N LYS A 139 7.15 5.58 -6.82
CA LYS A 139 8.13 5.07 -5.89
C LYS A 139 9.07 6.21 -5.47
N TRP A 140 9.25 6.38 -4.15
CA TRP A 140 10.22 7.34 -3.62
C TRP A 140 11.59 7.18 -4.32
N GLY A 141 12.15 8.29 -4.77
CA GLY A 141 13.41 8.31 -5.51
C GLY A 141 13.29 7.97 -7.01
N SER A 142 12.09 7.68 -7.55
CA SER A 142 11.90 7.55 -9.00
C SER A 142 11.97 8.91 -9.70
N VAL A 143 12.20 8.92 -11.01
CA VAL A 143 12.17 10.17 -11.80
C VAL A 143 10.85 10.88 -11.65
N GLU A 144 9.73 10.15 -11.72
CA GLU A 144 8.38 10.69 -11.53
C GLU A 144 8.20 11.32 -10.15
N TYR A 145 8.67 10.65 -9.09
CA TYR A 145 8.68 11.22 -7.75
C TYR A 145 9.38 12.57 -7.71
N TRP A 146 10.60 12.67 -8.30
CA TRP A 146 11.37 13.91 -8.28
C TRP A 146 10.75 15.02 -9.12
N LEU A 147 10.10 14.68 -10.25
CA LEU A 147 9.36 15.66 -11.07
C LEU A 147 8.16 16.21 -10.31
N ASN A 148 7.41 15.37 -9.58
CA ASN A 148 6.30 15.81 -8.74
C ASN A 148 6.79 16.70 -7.59
N GLN A 149 7.91 16.36 -6.94
CA GLN A 149 8.53 17.20 -5.92
C GLN A 149 9.00 18.55 -6.47
N TYR A 150 9.53 18.58 -7.70
CA TYR A 150 9.90 19.82 -8.36
C TYR A 150 8.69 20.68 -8.70
N GLN A 151 7.59 20.09 -9.16
CA GLN A 151 6.36 20.82 -9.43
C GLN A 151 5.79 21.41 -8.14
N GLU A 152 5.69 20.63 -7.09
CA GLU A 152 5.27 21.11 -5.77
C GLU A 152 6.15 22.26 -5.26
N TYR A 153 7.47 22.14 -5.43
CA TYR A 153 8.40 23.22 -5.10
C TYR A 153 8.10 24.50 -5.90
N LYS A 154 7.88 24.39 -7.22
CA LYS A 154 7.55 25.54 -8.08
C LYS A 154 6.24 26.22 -7.66
N ASP A 155 5.23 25.44 -7.35
CA ASP A 155 3.91 25.96 -6.95
C ASP A 155 3.99 26.72 -5.60
N ASN A 156 4.89 26.29 -4.73
CA ASN A 156 5.05 26.86 -3.39
C ASN A 156 6.16 27.93 -3.26
N ILE A 157 7.06 28.07 -4.23
CA ILE A 157 8.24 28.94 -4.11
C ILE A 157 7.90 30.40 -3.86
N ASN A 158 6.75 30.85 -4.35
CA ASN A 158 6.25 32.22 -4.16
C ASN A 158 5.38 32.39 -2.90
N ASN A 159 5.09 31.30 -2.17
CA ASN A 159 4.33 31.35 -0.95
C ASN A 159 5.19 31.95 0.18
N PRO A 160 4.70 32.96 0.93
CA PRO A 160 5.44 33.58 2.03
C PRO A 160 5.94 32.60 3.08
N ASN A 161 5.21 31.50 3.32
CA ASN A 161 5.58 30.47 4.29
C ASN A 161 6.86 29.70 3.89
N TYR A 162 7.27 29.75 2.62
CA TYR A 162 8.47 29.08 2.09
C TYR A 162 9.66 30.04 1.88
N SER A 163 9.58 31.28 2.37
CA SER A 163 10.64 32.30 2.17
C SER A 163 12.00 31.84 2.66
N LYS A 164 12.06 31.16 3.82
CA LYS A 164 13.30 30.63 4.40
C LYS A 164 13.88 29.49 3.58
N GLN A 165 13.06 28.59 3.06
CA GLN A 165 13.52 27.50 2.17
C GLN A 165 14.06 28.07 0.85
N ARG A 166 13.42 29.09 0.31
CA ARG A 166 13.88 29.80 -0.90
C ARG A 166 15.25 30.48 -0.69
N GLU A 167 15.45 31.11 0.45
CA GLU A 167 16.72 31.71 0.83
C GLU A 167 17.84 30.66 0.90
N ILE A 168 17.62 29.55 1.61
CA ILE A 168 18.56 28.42 1.69
C ILE A 168 18.84 27.83 0.29
N MET A 169 17.80 27.68 -0.54
CA MET A 169 17.93 27.18 -1.89
C MET A 169 18.85 28.07 -2.75
N ASN A 170 18.66 29.39 -2.68
CA ASN A 170 19.46 30.34 -3.42
C ASN A 170 20.92 30.38 -2.92
N GLU A 171 21.12 30.43 -1.61
CA GLU A 171 22.46 30.57 -1.02
C GLU A 171 23.32 29.30 -1.17
N LYS A 172 22.75 28.12 -0.90
CA LYS A 172 23.52 26.88 -0.88
C LYS A 172 23.56 26.14 -2.22
N TYR A 173 22.51 26.25 -3.00
CA TYR A 173 22.30 25.42 -4.19
C TYR A 173 22.12 26.24 -5.47
N ASN A 174 22.39 27.53 -5.40
CA ASN A 174 22.28 28.47 -6.53
C ASN A 174 20.92 28.39 -7.25
N GLY A 175 19.86 28.21 -6.47
CA GLY A 175 18.48 28.06 -6.96
C GLY A 175 18.14 26.71 -7.61
N SER A 176 19.07 25.74 -7.58
CA SER A 176 18.88 24.47 -8.24
C SER A 176 18.24 23.42 -7.34
N PHE A 177 17.00 23.04 -7.67
CA PHE A 177 16.28 21.94 -7.03
C PHE A 177 17.04 20.60 -7.15
N LEU A 178 17.68 20.35 -8.29
CA LEU A 178 18.44 19.12 -8.53
C LEU A 178 19.67 19.03 -7.64
N GLU A 179 20.43 20.12 -7.52
CA GLU A 179 21.63 20.13 -6.66
C GLU A 179 21.25 19.97 -5.17
N MET A 180 20.14 20.55 -4.74
CA MET A 180 19.63 20.36 -3.37
C MET A 180 19.29 18.89 -3.07
N ASN A 181 18.73 18.17 -4.03
CA ASN A 181 18.26 16.81 -3.85
C ASN A 181 19.26 15.74 -4.34
N LYS A 182 20.40 16.13 -4.87
CA LYS A 182 21.41 15.26 -5.49
C LYS A 182 21.85 14.09 -4.60
N THR A 183 21.98 14.32 -3.29
CA THR A 183 22.38 13.28 -2.32
C THR A 183 21.33 12.20 -2.10
N TYR A 184 20.08 12.47 -2.44
CA TYR A 184 18.94 11.54 -2.32
C TYR A 184 18.63 10.82 -3.63
N MET A 185 19.26 11.23 -4.73
CA MET A 185 19.08 10.66 -6.07
C MET A 185 20.18 9.66 -6.40
N THR A 186 19.83 8.60 -7.11
CA THR A 186 20.84 7.81 -7.81
C THR A 186 21.38 8.62 -9.00
N LYS A 187 22.59 8.29 -9.45
CA LYS A 187 23.21 8.94 -10.64
C LYS A 187 22.26 8.93 -11.85
N LYS A 188 21.60 7.79 -12.09
CA LYS A 188 20.66 7.62 -13.21
C LYS A 188 19.41 8.50 -13.07
N GLU A 189 18.87 8.63 -11.87
CA GLU A 189 17.71 9.51 -11.59
C GLU A 189 18.10 10.97 -11.79
N TYR A 190 19.24 11.39 -11.26
CA TYR A 190 19.76 12.75 -11.44
C TYR A 190 19.94 13.11 -12.94
N GLU A 191 20.60 12.24 -13.72
CA GLU A 191 20.81 12.44 -15.16
C GLU A 191 19.47 12.57 -15.92
N ARG A 192 18.50 11.69 -15.62
CA ARG A 192 17.17 11.74 -16.26
C ARG A 192 16.38 12.99 -15.86
N CYS A 193 16.40 13.37 -14.60
CA CYS A 193 15.74 14.59 -14.14
C CYS A 193 16.39 15.84 -14.74
N SER A 194 17.72 15.87 -14.87
CA SER A 194 18.43 16.96 -15.53
C SER A 194 18.01 17.18 -16.98
N LEU A 195 17.77 16.08 -17.72
CA LEU A 195 17.31 16.16 -19.12
C LEU A 195 15.89 16.72 -19.27
N VAL A 196 15.06 16.57 -18.25
CA VAL A 196 13.66 17.04 -18.28
C VAL A 196 13.52 18.45 -17.71
N LEU A 197 14.39 18.83 -16.76
CA LEU A 197 14.31 20.10 -16.04
C LEU A 197 15.29 21.17 -16.57
N SER A 198 16.12 20.82 -17.56
CA SER A 198 16.97 21.78 -18.31
C SER A 198 16.18 22.44 -19.41
#